data_67c20a774f522e3e580029282a316eed
#
_entry.id   67c20a774f522e3e580029282a316eed
#
_cell.length_a   1.000
_cell.length_b   1.000
_cell.length_c   1.000
_cell.angle_alpha   90.00
_cell.angle_beta   90.00
_cell.angle_gamma   90.00
#
_symmetry.space_group_name_H-M   'P 1'
#
loop_
_entity.id
_entity.type
_entity.pdbx_description
1 polymer ?
#
loop_
_entity_poly.entity_id
_entity_poly.type
_entity_poly.pdbx_seq_one_letter_code
_entity_poly.pdbx_strand_id
1 'polypeptide(L)'
;AKGTLNLLELTKKYCPNAPFIFMSTNKVYGDNPNNLPLIEKKKRWEIKKNHRYNSGIDETMSIDNCTHSFFGTSKSYADLIVQEYGKNVGLKTVCFRAGCITGPNHSGAKLHGFLSYLVKVSLKKKSYSLIGYKGKQVRDNIHSHDLVSCFWEFYKKPRKGEVYNTGGGRFSNC
;
A
#
# COMPACT_ATOMS: atom_id res chain seq x y z
N ALA A 1 -14.89 4.02 2.91
CA ALA A 1 -15.41 4.79 1.77
C ALA A 1 -16.25 5.99 2.21
N LYS A 2 -17.47 5.81 2.75
CA LYS A 2 -18.35 6.94 3.17
C LYS A 2 -17.68 7.89 4.17
N GLY A 3 -16.97 7.38 5.18
CA GLY A 3 -16.24 8.22 6.14
C GLY A 3 -15.17 9.10 5.49
N THR A 4 -14.46 8.59 4.47
CA THR A 4 -13.46 9.38 3.72
C THR A 4 -14.11 10.54 2.99
N LEU A 5 -15.24 10.30 2.31
CA LEU A 5 -15.99 11.35 1.64
C LEU A 5 -16.46 12.43 2.63
N ASN A 6 -17.03 12.02 3.76
CA ASN A 6 -17.48 12.96 4.79
C ASN A 6 -16.33 13.84 5.32
N LEU A 7 -15.15 13.24 5.56
CA LEU A 7 -13.97 13.99 5.99
C LEU A 7 -13.47 14.96 4.91
N LEU A 8 -13.51 14.58 3.64
CA LEU A 8 -13.14 15.47 2.53
C LEU A 8 -14.09 16.68 2.43
N GLU A 9 -15.41 16.47 2.56
CA GLU A 9 -16.38 17.56 2.59
C GLU A 9 -16.16 18.49 3.80
N LEU A 10 -15.90 17.93 4.97
CA LEU A 10 -15.58 18.73 6.16
C LEU A 10 -14.26 19.49 5.97
N THR A 11 -13.24 18.85 5.40
CA THR A 11 -11.96 19.52 5.10
C THR A 11 -12.16 20.68 4.13
N LYS A 12 -12.90 20.46 3.04
CA LYS A 12 -13.24 21.50 2.07
C LYS A 12 -13.94 22.69 2.73
N LYS A 13 -14.89 22.41 3.62
CA LYS A 13 -15.72 23.43 4.26
C LYS A 13 -14.99 24.19 5.35
N TYR A 14 -14.23 23.51 6.21
CA TYR A 14 -13.70 24.09 7.44
C TYR A 14 -12.18 24.28 7.47
N CYS A 15 -11.43 23.48 6.68
CA CYS A 15 -9.98 23.45 6.70
C CYS A 15 -9.38 23.34 5.28
N PRO A 16 -9.78 24.20 4.30
CA PRO A 16 -9.42 24.02 2.88
C PRO A 16 -7.90 24.08 2.61
N ASN A 17 -7.14 24.67 3.49
CA ASN A 17 -5.68 24.76 3.38
C ASN A 17 -4.92 23.62 4.06
N ALA A 18 -5.59 22.79 4.85
CA ALA A 18 -4.95 21.66 5.54
C ALA A 18 -4.60 20.55 4.55
N PRO A 19 -3.42 19.93 4.66
CA PRO A 19 -3.10 18.71 3.90
C PRO A 19 -3.99 17.56 4.34
N PHE A 20 -4.59 16.87 3.37
CA PHE A 20 -5.37 15.67 3.58
C PHE A 20 -4.56 14.44 3.16
N ILE A 21 -4.07 13.68 4.13
CA ILE A 21 -3.26 12.49 3.92
C ILE A 21 -4.14 11.25 4.05
N PHE A 22 -4.29 10.51 2.95
CA PHE A 22 -5.06 9.28 2.92
C PHE A 22 -4.15 8.06 2.90
N MET A 23 -4.30 7.21 3.91
CA MET A 23 -3.63 5.91 3.94
C MET A 23 -4.39 4.92 3.04
N SER A 24 -3.93 4.82 1.81
CA SER A 24 -4.42 3.87 0.81
C SER A 24 -3.72 2.51 0.96
N THR A 25 -3.76 1.67 -0.05
CA THR A 25 -3.19 0.32 -0.02
C THR A 25 -2.79 -0.13 -1.42
N ASN A 26 -1.82 -1.02 -1.53
CA ASN A 26 -1.50 -1.70 -2.79
C ASN A 26 -2.66 -2.58 -3.32
N LYS A 27 -3.68 -2.87 -2.50
CA LYS A 27 -4.88 -3.62 -2.92
C LYS A 27 -5.76 -2.87 -3.93
N VAL A 28 -5.50 -1.57 -4.14
CA VAL A 28 -6.15 -0.83 -5.24
C VAL A 28 -5.75 -1.35 -6.62
N TYR A 29 -4.62 -2.01 -6.76
CA TYR A 29 -4.19 -2.67 -7.99
C TYR A 29 -4.82 -4.06 -8.20
N GLY A 30 -5.63 -4.52 -7.24
CA GLY A 30 -6.29 -5.83 -7.31
C GLY A 30 -5.30 -6.99 -7.48
N ASP A 31 -5.60 -7.87 -8.41
CA ASP A 31 -4.75 -9.00 -8.81
C ASP A 31 -3.88 -8.72 -10.06
N ASN A 32 -3.91 -7.50 -10.62
CA ASN A 32 -3.05 -7.10 -11.75
C ASN A 32 -1.57 -7.44 -11.56
N PRO A 33 -0.97 -7.27 -10.36
CA PRO A 33 0.43 -7.69 -10.15
C PRO A 33 0.69 -9.18 -10.38
N ASN A 34 -0.31 -10.04 -10.19
CA ASN A 34 -0.19 -11.49 -10.40
C ASN A 34 -0.23 -11.88 -11.89
N ASN A 35 -0.76 -10.99 -12.74
CA ASN A 35 -0.87 -11.18 -14.19
C ASN A 35 0.38 -10.72 -14.94
N LEU A 36 1.38 -10.21 -14.24
CA LEU A 36 2.66 -9.83 -14.83
C LEU A 36 3.46 -11.08 -15.27
N PRO A 37 4.39 -10.93 -16.22
CA PRO A 37 5.24 -12.03 -16.67
C PRO A 37 6.25 -12.40 -15.57
N LEU A 38 5.82 -13.27 -14.66
CA LEU A 38 6.57 -13.71 -13.50
C LEU A 38 7.48 -14.90 -13.85
N ILE A 39 8.66 -14.94 -13.23
CA ILE A 39 9.62 -16.04 -13.30
C ILE A 39 9.79 -16.63 -11.90
N GLU A 40 9.60 -17.93 -11.78
CA GLU A 40 9.89 -18.64 -10.53
C GLU A 40 11.41 -18.77 -10.34
N LYS A 41 11.94 -18.17 -9.27
CA LYS A 41 13.31 -18.33 -8.81
C LYS A 41 13.39 -19.33 -7.65
N LYS A 42 14.60 -19.63 -7.20
CA LYS A 42 14.81 -20.57 -6.09
C LYS A 42 14.05 -20.18 -4.82
N LYS A 43 14.06 -18.89 -4.47
CA LYS A 43 13.52 -18.37 -3.20
C LYS A 43 12.23 -17.55 -3.34
N ARG A 44 11.95 -16.98 -4.52
CA ARG A 44 10.85 -16.04 -4.73
C ARG A 44 10.42 -15.94 -6.18
N TRP A 45 9.30 -15.30 -6.43
CA TRP A 45 8.91 -14.85 -7.77
C TRP A 45 9.60 -13.53 -8.12
N GLU A 46 9.98 -13.37 -9.39
CA GLU A 46 10.54 -12.13 -9.93
C GLU A 46 9.82 -11.77 -11.23
N ILE A 47 9.69 -10.47 -11.51
CA ILE A 47 9.20 -9.99 -12.80
C ILE A 47 10.33 -10.16 -13.83
N LYS A 48 10.01 -10.51 -15.08
CA LYS A 48 11.01 -10.64 -16.18
C LYS A 48 11.84 -9.37 -16.31
N LYS A 49 13.16 -9.51 -16.50
CA LYS A 49 14.12 -8.39 -16.52
C LYS A 49 13.81 -7.30 -17.55
N ASN A 50 13.24 -7.66 -18.70
CA ASN A 50 12.88 -6.71 -19.78
C ASN A 50 11.48 -6.09 -19.60
N HIS A 51 10.77 -6.37 -18.53
CA HIS A 51 9.47 -5.79 -18.28
C HIS A 51 9.59 -4.43 -17.57
N ARG A 52 8.73 -3.46 -17.92
CA ARG A 52 8.74 -2.11 -17.35
C ARG A 52 8.68 -2.08 -15.82
N TYR A 53 8.02 -3.04 -15.20
CA TYR A 53 7.90 -3.15 -13.75
C TYR A 53 8.97 -4.03 -13.09
N ASN A 54 10.06 -4.35 -13.80
CA ASN A 54 11.11 -5.19 -13.21
C ASN A 54 11.75 -4.59 -11.95
N SER A 55 11.91 -3.27 -11.93
CA SER A 55 12.46 -2.54 -10.76
C SER A 55 11.43 -2.24 -9.67
N GLY A 56 10.16 -2.44 -9.95
CA GLY A 56 9.03 -2.17 -9.06
C GLY A 56 7.81 -1.71 -9.83
N ILE A 57 6.65 -1.88 -9.20
CA ILE A 57 5.37 -1.42 -9.74
C ILE A 57 5.22 0.05 -9.38
N ASP A 58 5.08 0.90 -10.38
CA ASP A 58 4.79 2.32 -10.21
C ASP A 58 3.28 2.62 -10.19
N GLU A 59 2.92 3.87 -9.93
CA GLU A 59 1.55 4.34 -9.79
C GLU A 59 0.75 4.35 -11.10
N THR A 60 1.42 4.10 -12.25
CA THR A 60 0.78 3.99 -13.57
C THR A 60 0.16 2.61 -13.84
N MET A 61 0.37 1.64 -12.94
CA MET A 61 -0.31 0.34 -13.04
C MET A 61 -1.82 0.56 -12.98
N SER A 62 -2.54 -0.04 -13.94
CA SER A 62 -4.01 0.03 -13.98
C SER A 62 -4.62 -0.54 -12.70
N ILE A 63 -5.69 0.10 -12.27
CA ILE A 63 -6.59 -0.40 -11.23
C ILE A 63 -7.88 -0.99 -11.80
N ASP A 64 -8.00 -1.03 -13.14
CA ASP A 64 -9.17 -1.54 -13.85
C ASP A 64 -8.97 -3.00 -14.29
N ASN A 65 -10.10 -3.64 -14.66
CA ASN A 65 -10.12 -4.98 -15.22
C ASN A 65 -9.43 -6.05 -14.34
N CYS A 66 -9.61 -5.95 -13.03
CA CYS A 66 -9.00 -6.86 -12.07
C CYS A 66 -9.90 -7.11 -10.85
N THR A 67 -9.60 -8.17 -10.11
CA THR A 67 -10.35 -8.54 -8.89
C THR A 67 -9.73 -7.89 -7.67
N HIS A 68 -10.50 -7.02 -6.98
CA HIS A 68 -9.99 -6.22 -5.86
C HIS A 68 -10.25 -6.80 -4.47
N SER A 69 -11.10 -7.75 -4.27
CA SER A 69 -11.77 -8.03 -3.00
C SER A 69 -12.65 -6.86 -2.51
N PHE A 70 -13.59 -7.11 -1.61
CA PHE A 70 -14.44 -6.03 -1.04
C PHE A 70 -13.64 -4.95 -0.31
N PHE A 71 -12.58 -5.33 0.39
CA PHE A 71 -11.66 -4.37 1.01
C PHE A 71 -10.95 -3.52 -0.04
N GLY A 72 -10.36 -4.14 -1.05
CA GLY A 72 -9.68 -3.43 -2.14
C GLY A 72 -10.61 -2.46 -2.85
N THR A 73 -11.83 -2.89 -3.22
CA THR A 73 -12.84 -2.04 -3.86
C THR A 73 -13.19 -0.83 -3.01
N SER A 74 -13.43 -1.02 -1.70
CA SER A 74 -13.74 0.09 -0.80
C SER A 74 -12.60 1.09 -0.67
N LYS A 75 -11.35 0.62 -0.72
CA LYS A 75 -10.15 1.46 -0.68
C LYS A 75 -9.90 2.15 -2.03
N SER A 76 -10.16 1.49 -3.15
CA SER A 76 -10.07 2.09 -4.48
C SER A 76 -11.05 3.24 -4.66
N TYR A 77 -12.30 3.09 -4.21
CA TYR A 77 -13.23 4.21 -4.17
C TYR A 77 -12.68 5.39 -3.37
N ALA A 78 -12.17 5.13 -2.16
CA ALA A 78 -11.64 6.19 -1.30
C ALA A 78 -10.37 6.82 -1.87
N ASP A 79 -9.50 6.04 -2.50
CA ASP A 79 -8.29 6.50 -3.19
C ASP A 79 -8.65 7.45 -4.35
N LEU A 80 -9.57 7.04 -5.21
CA LEU A 80 -10.01 7.85 -6.36
C LEU A 80 -10.70 9.13 -5.91
N ILE A 81 -11.60 9.09 -4.94
CA ILE A 81 -12.29 10.31 -4.48
C ILE A 81 -11.33 11.31 -3.82
N VAL A 82 -10.30 10.85 -3.10
CA VAL A 82 -9.26 11.71 -2.55
C VAL A 82 -8.47 12.42 -3.66
N GLN A 83 -8.14 11.69 -4.74
CA GLN A 83 -7.50 12.29 -5.91
C GLN A 83 -8.38 13.34 -6.58
N GLU A 84 -9.69 13.05 -6.75
CA GLU A 84 -10.65 13.99 -7.36
C GLU A 84 -10.76 15.29 -6.53
N TYR A 85 -10.82 15.19 -5.21
CA TYR A 85 -10.82 16.38 -4.34
C TYR A 85 -9.52 17.19 -4.45
N GLY A 86 -8.41 16.53 -4.73
CA GLY A 86 -7.15 17.23 -5.02
C GLY A 86 -7.14 17.90 -6.39
N LYS A 87 -7.49 17.16 -7.44
CA LYS A 87 -7.37 17.60 -8.83
C LYS A 87 -8.46 18.58 -9.24
N ASN A 88 -9.73 18.28 -8.92
CA ASN A 88 -10.88 19.05 -9.39
C ASN A 88 -11.37 20.09 -8.35
N VAL A 89 -11.24 19.83 -7.06
CA VAL A 89 -11.65 20.77 -6.00
C VAL A 89 -10.48 21.64 -5.53
N GLY A 90 -9.26 21.16 -5.70
CA GLY A 90 -8.04 21.92 -5.38
C GLY A 90 -7.52 21.77 -3.96
N LEU A 91 -8.04 20.78 -3.19
CA LEU A 91 -7.49 20.46 -1.87
C LEU A 91 -6.07 19.88 -1.98
N LYS A 92 -5.27 20.08 -0.94
CA LYS A 92 -3.93 19.49 -0.84
C LYS A 92 -4.06 18.03 -0.37
N THR A 93 -4.24 17.08 -1.30
CA THR A 93 -4.51 15.68 -0.98
C THR A 93 -3.43 14.75 -1.47
N VAL A 94 -3.22 13.65 -0.76
CA VAL A 94 -2.32 12.57 -1.15
C VAL A 94 -2.89 11.20 -0.78
N CYS A 95 -2.67 10.21 -1.64
CA CYS A 95 -2.88 8.80 -1.37
C CYS A 95 -1.54 8.08 -1.23
N PHE A 96 -1.23 7.52 -0.06
CA PHE A 96 -0.09 6.62 0.12
C PHE A 96 -0.55 5.16 -0.01
N ARG A 97 -0.19 4.51 -1.11
CA ARG A 97 -0.51 3.11 -1.40
C ARG A 97 0.56 2.20 -0.82
N ALA A 98 0.38 1.82 0.45
CA ALA A 98 1.35 0.97 1.14
C ALA A 98 1.06 -0.53 0.97
N GLY A 99 2.14 -1.32 1.04
CA GLY A 99 2.12 -2.77 1.18
C GLY A 99 1.94 -3.20 2.63
N CYS A 100 2.85 -4.04 3.12
CA CYS A 100 2.83 -4.53 4.50
C CYS A 100 3.53 -3.52 5.43
N ILE A 101 2.76 -2.79 6.21
CA ILE A 101 3.30 -1.88 7.23
C ILE A 101 3.67 -2.70 8.47
N THR A 102 4.87 -2.50 8.98
CA THR A 102 5.37 -3.17 10.18
C THR A 102 6.05 -2.17 11.11
N GLY A 103 6.37 -2.59 12.32
CA GLY A 103 7.04 -1.76 13.32
C GLY A 103 6.97 -2.38 14.72
N PRO A 104 7.64 -1.80 15.70
CA PRO A 104 7.77 -2.38 17.05
C PRO A 104 6.42 -2.55 17.76
N ASN A 105 5.46 -1.68 17.49
CA ASN A 105 4.13 -1.72 18.10
C ASN A 105 3.10 -2.49 17.25
N HIS A 106 3.52 -3.18 16.17
CA HIS A 106 2.60 -3.93 15.32
C HIS A 106 2.19 -5.25 15.99
N SER A 107 0.93 -5.35 16.38
CA SER A 107 0.36 -6.58 16.95
C SER A 107 -0.05 -7.56 15.86
N GLY A 108 0.90 -8.40 15.42
CA GLY A 108 0.67 -9.42 14.40
C GLY A 108 -0.23 -10.56 14.88
N ALA A 109 -1.14 -11.02 14.02
CA ALA A 109 -2.00 -12.18 14.20
C ALA A 109 -1.78 -13.20 13.07
N LYS A 110 -2.24 -14.46 13.25
CA LYS A 110 -1.97 -15.57 12.31
C LYS A 110 -2.27 -15.25 10.84
N LEU A 111 -3.31 -14.48 10.56
CA LEU A 111 -3.73 -14.15 9.18
C LEU A 111 -3.50 -12.68 8.83
N HIS A 112 -2.91 -11.87 9.73
CA HIS A 112 -2.69 -10.45 9.50
C HIS A 112 -1.40 -9.99 10.19
N GLY A 113 -0.56 -9.23 9.48
CA GLY A 113 0.73 -8.77 10.01
C GLY A 113 1.74 -9.90 10.13
N PHE A 114 1.94 -10.63 9.03
CA PHE A 114 2.72 -11.88 9.00
C PHE A 114 4.12 -11.74 9.61
N LEU A 115 4.84 -10.63 9.37
CA LEU A 115 6.21 -10.46 9.86
C LEU A 115 6.25 -10.37 11.39
N SER A 116 5.41 -9.53 11.99
CA SER A 116 5.31 -9.41 13.44
C SER A 116 4.83 -10.72 14.09
N TYR A 117 3.90 -11.42 13.41
CA TYR A 117 3.45 -12.72 13.89
C TYR A 117 4.54 -13.79 13.78
N LEU A 118 5.31 -13.81 12.69
CA LEU A 118 6.46 -14.71 12.52
C LEU A 118 7.48 -14.53 13.64
N VAL A 119 7.88 -13.30 13.93
CA VAL A 119 8.79 -13.00 15.05
C VAL A 119 8.21 -13.49 16.38
N LYS A 120 6.94 -13.19 16.65
CA LYS A 120 6.24 -13.61 17.87
C LYS A 120 6.22 -15.13 18.05
N VAL A 121 5.94 -15.91 17.01
CA VAL A 121 5.88 -17.37 17.12
C VAL A 121 7.27 -17.98 17.19
N SER A 122 8.25 -17.39 16.50
CA SER A 122 9.67 -17.81 16.58
C SER A 122 10.23 -17.65 17.99
N LEU A 123 10.00 -16.50 18.62
CA LEU A 123 10.40 -16.26 20.02
C LEU A 123 9.73 -17.25 20.99
N LYS A 124 8.50 -17.66 20.69
CA LYS A 124 7.75 -18.64 21.49
C LYS A 124 8.07 -20.10 21.11
N LYS A 125 9.01 -20.33 20.20
CA LYS A 125 9.37 -21.66 19.66
C LYS A 125 8.15 -22.45 19.15
N LYS A 126 7.18 -21.75 18.56
CA LYS A 126 5.98 -22.35 17.95
C LYS A 126 6.14 -22.47 16.44
N SER A 127 5.43 -23.43 15.83
CA SER A 127 5.42 -23.59 14.40
C SER A 127 4.69 -22.42 13.69
N TYR A 128 5.20 -22.02 12.52
CA TYR A 128 4.58 -21.05 11.63
C TYR A 128 4.28 -21.68 10.28
N SER A 129 3.04 -21.59 9.84
CA SER A 129 2.62 -22.10 8.54
C SER A 129 2.75 -21.01 7.47
N LEU A 130 3.66 -21.18 6.51
CA LEU A 130 3.74 -20.35 5.32
C LEU A 130 2.60 -20.74 4.35
N ILE A 131 1.65 -19.82 4.18
CA ILE A 131 0.51 -20.02 3.28
C ILE A 131 0.88 -19.45 1.91
N GLY A 132 0.75 -20.28 0.87
CA GLY A 132 1.02 -19.89 -0.52
C GLY A 132 1.95 -20.87 -1.22
N TYR A 133 2.09 -20.69 -2.54
CA TYR A 133 2.87 -21.62 -3.38
C TYR A 133 4.32 -21.69 -2.92
N LYS A 134 4.72 -22.83 -2.37
CA LYS A 134 6.09 -23.12 -1.87
C LYS A 134 6.68 -22.01 -0.98
N GLY A 135 5.84 -21.17 -0.35
CA GLY A 135 6.29 -20.04 0.45
C GLY A 135 7.01 -18.93 -0.33
N LYS A 136 6.87 -18.89 -1.66
CA LYS A 136 7.60 -17.97 -2.55
C LYS A 136 6.90 -16.64 -2.83
N GLN A 137 5.79 -16.35 -2.16
CA GLN A 137 5.12 -15.07 -2.35
C GLN A 137 6.02 -13.89 -1.95
N VAL A 138 5.93 -12.82 -2.75
CA VAL A 138 6.67 -11.60 -2.51
C VAL A 138 5.79 -10.60 -1.77
N ARG A 139 6.31 -10.02 -0.71
CA ARG A 139 5.65 -8.99 0.09
C ARG A 139 6.57 -7.79 0.23
N ASP A 140 6.05 -6.62 -0.09
CA ASP A 140 6.76 -5.37 0.13
C ASP A 140 6.44 -4.86 1.54
N ASN A 141 7.48 -4.65 2.34
CA ASN A 141 7.35 -4.24 3.73
C ASN A 141 7.92 -2.84 3.90
N ILE A 142 7.24 -2.02 4.68
CA ILE A 142 7.72 -0.70 5.08
C ILE A 142 7.66 -0.57 6.60
N HIS A 143 8.67 0.02 7.20
CA HIS A 143 8.63 0.34 8.61
C HIS A 143 7.70 1.54 8.85
N SER A 144 6.95 1.51 9.95
CA SER A 144 5.99 2.59 10.28
C SER A 144 6.66 3.96 10.42
N HIS A 145 7.89 4.02 10.90
CA HIS A 145 8.68 5.25 10.97
C HIS A 145 8.91 5.86 9.57
N ASP A 146 9.30 5.03 8.59
CA ASP A 146 9.57 5.50 7.23
C ASP A 146 8.29 6.00 6.56
N LEU A 147 7.17 5.30 6.79
CA LEU A 147 5.87 5.75 6.31
C LEU A 147 5.45 7.11 6.92
N VAL A 148 5.63 7.28 8.22
CA VAL A 148 5.35 8.56 8.90
C VAL A 148 6.28 9.66 8.38
N SER A 149 7.53 9.34 8.05
CA SER A 149 8.44 10.29 7.41
C SER A 149 7.92 10.76 6.04
N CYS A 150 7.31 9.86 5.24
CA CYS A 150 6.63 10.26 4.00
C CYS A 150 5.47 11.23 4.27
N PHE A 151 4.67 11.00 5.32
CA PHE A 151 3.59 11.92 5.70
C PHE A 151 4.14 13.29 6.08
N TRP A 152 5.23 13.33 6.83
CA TRP A 152 5.89 14.57 7.25
C TRP A 152 6.46 15.34 6.06
N GLU A 153 7.09 14.67 5.09
CA GLU A 153 7.59 15.31 3.88
C GLU A 153 6.44 15.89 3.04
N PHE A 154 5.33 15.18 2.92
CA PHE A 154 4.16 15.73 2.25
C PHE A 154 3.56 16.91 3.01
N TYR A 155 3.47 16.84 4.34
CA TYR A 155 2.99 17.95 5.18
C TYR A 155 3.81 19.24 4.98
N LYS A 156 5.14 19.13 4.90
CA LYS A 156 6.02 20.28 4.66
C LYS A 156 5.84 20.91 3.27
N LYS A 157 5.55 20.10 2.26
CA LYS A 157 5.39 20.53 0.86
C LYS A 157 4.16 19.89 0.22
N PRO A 158 2.94 20.25 0.66
CA PRO A 158 1.74 19.60 0.18
C PRO A 158 1.42 19.98 -1.26
N ARG A 159 0.95 19.01 -2.05
CA ARG A 159 0.51 19.14 -3.44
C ARG A 159 -0.93 18.67 -3.58
N LYS A 160 -1.49 18.79 -4.78
CA LYS A 160 -2.90 18.50 -5.05
C LYS A 160 -3.07 17.18 -5.78
N GLY A 161 -3.80 16.24 -5.21
CA GLY A 161 -4.18 14.98 -5.87
C GLY A 161 -3.03 14.01 -6.14
N GLU A 162 -2.03 13.98 -5.28
CA GLU A 162 -0.85 13.13 -5.43
C GLU A 162 -1.12 11.68 -5.03
N VAL A 163 -0.38 10.77 -5.66
CA VAL A 163 -0.41 9.34 -5.35
C VAL A 163 1.02 8.83 -5.27
N TYR A 164 1.33 8.07 -4.24
CA TYR A 164 2.63 7.43 -4.06
C TYR A 164 2.50 5.99 -3.61
N ASN A 165 3.17 5.08 -4.30
CA ASN A 165 3.44 3.76 -3.77
C ASN A 165 4.49 3.88 -2.65
N THR A 166 4.20 3.30 -1.51
CA THR A 166 5.12 3.30 -0.36
C THR A 166 5.45 1.88 0.05
N GLY A 167 6.73 1.57 0.04
CA GLY A 167 7.28 0.26 0.38
C GLY A 167 8.72 0.38 0.84
N GLY A 168 9.30 -0.72 1.26
CA GLY A 168 10.70 -0.79 1.67
C GLY A 168 11.68 -0.91 0.50
N GLY A 169 11.17 -0.95 -0.73
CA GLY A 169 11.97 -1.12 -1.94
C GLY A 169 12.43 -2.55 -2.18
N ARG A 170 13.16 -2.74 -3.29
CA ARG A 170 13.55 -4.06 -3.79
C ARG A 170 14.30 -4.94 -2.78
N PHE A 171 15.11 -4.34 -1.93
CA PHE A 171 15.96 -5.06 -0.97
C PHE A 171 15.32 -5.28 0.40
N SER A 172 14.20 -4.62 0.67
CA SER A 172 13.45 -4.73 1.94
C SER A 172 12.21 -5.60 1.83
N ASN A 173 11.96 -6.18 0.64
CA ASN A 173 10.85 -7.09 0.44
C ASN A 173 11.24 -8.55 0.75
N CYS A 174 10.28 -9.37 1.07
CA CYS A 174 10.44 -10.79 1.37
C CYS A 174 9.47 -11.64 0.56
#